data_29220a2aeec8857150c5922b8e7ac322
#
_entry.id   29220a2aeec8857150c5922b8e7ac322
#
_cell.length_a   1.000
_cell.length_b   1.000
_cell.length_c   1.000
_cell.angle_alpha   90.00
_cell.angle_beta   90.00
_cell.angle_gamma   90.00
#
_symmetry.space_group_name_H-M   'P 1'
#
loop_
_entity.id
_entity.type
_entity.pdbx_description
1 polymer ?
#
loop_
_entity_poly.entity_id
_entity_poly.type
_entity_poly.pdbx_seq_one_letter_code
_entity_poly.pdbx_strand_id
1 'polypeptide(L)'
;MWQAEHVQARLQALYPRCSVEILGMTTRGDQILDRTLSKVGGKGLFVKELDNALLDGRADLAVHSLKDVPVNLGEVFAMPVIMARADARDAFVSNTYAAIADLPPGAVLGTSSLRRESQIRERFPHIEVRPLRGNLDTRLGKLDRGEYAAIILAAAGLERLGLGARIRGLLSPEDSLPAAGQGALGIEIKAGRADVEAWLAPLADVATTATSMAERAVSRKLGGSCQVPLAAYAEIGPDGLIWLRALVASPDGHTVIRREGRATPAEAEQLGLRLADELLRDGAADILAALEVEH
;
A
#
# COMPACT_ATOMS: atom_id res chain seq x y z
N MET A 1 4.94 12.66 8.78
CA MET A 1 4.85 13.07 10.21
C MET A 1 3.75 12.29 10.95
N TRP A 2 2.47 12.36 10.60
CA TRP A 2 1.37 11.73 11.35
C TRP A 2 1.64 10.28 11.82
N GLN A 3 2.21 9.43 10.97
CA GLN A 3 2.50 8.03 11.30
C GLN A 3 3.52 7.90 12.45
N ALA A 4 4.57 8.71 12.43
CA ALA A 4 5.57 8.75 13.49
C ALA A 4 4.98 9.30 14.79
N GLU A 5 4.19 10.37 14.72
CA GLU A 5 3.48 10.95 15.86
C GLU A 5 2.48 9.97 16.49
N HIS A 6 1.78 9.19 15.66
CA HIS A 6 0.87 8.16 16.12
C HIS A 6 1.60 7.06 16.91
N VAL A 7 2.71 6.56 16.39
CA VAL A 7 3.53 5.54 17.09
C VAL A 7 4.15 6.12 18.36
N GLN A 8 4.66 7.35 18.30
CA GLN A 8 5.16 8.07 19.49
C GLN A 8 4.11 8.13 20.59
N ALA A 9 2.89 8.58 20.28
CA ALA A 9 1.82 8.70 21.25
C ALA A 9 1.45 7.32 21.86
N ARG A 10 1.41 6.27 21.05
CA ARG A 10 1.14 4.91 21.53
C ARG A 10 2.24 4.39 22.45
N LEU A 11 3.51 4.60 22.12
CA LEU A 11 4.65 4.20 22.96
C LEU A 11 4.69 5.01 24.26
N GLN A 12 4.44 6.31 24.23
CA GLN A 12 4.39 7.15 25.44
C GLN A 12 3.25 6.73 26.37
N ALA A 13 2.10 6.33 25.82
CA ALA A 13 0.98 5.82 26.62
C ALA A 13 1.32 4.48 27.30
N LEU A 14 2.05 3.59 26.63
CA LEU A 14 2.52 2.31 27.19
C LEU A 14 3.65 2.50 28.21
N TYR A 15 4.53 3.45 27.95
CA TYR A 15 5.75 3.69 28.73
C TYR A 15 5.88 5.16 29.15
N PRO A 16 5.09 5.64 30.14
CA PRO A 16 5.03 7.07 30.50
C PRO A 16 6.36 7.67 30.98
N ARG A 17 7.32 6.84 31.38
CA ARG A 17 8.66 7.26 31.82
C ARG A 17 9.69 7.21 30.69
N CYS A 18 9.33 6.78 29.50
CA CYS A 18 10.22 6.73 28.35
C CYS A 18 10.04 8.00 27.51
N SER A 19 11.15 8.62 27.11
CA SER A 19 11.13 9.68 26.10
C SER A 19 11.20 9.05 24.71
N VAL A 20 10.25 9.40 23.86
CA VAL A 20 10.22 8.98 22.46
C VAL A 20 10.37 10.22 21.60
N GLU A 21 11.46 10.31 20.86
CA GLU A 21 11.77 11.45 20.02
C GLU A 21 11.55 11.11 18.54
N ILE A 22 11.08 12.08 17.76
CA ILE A 22 10.90 11.92 16.31
C ILE A 22 12.10 12.53 15.60
N LEU A 23 12.86 11.68 14.89
CA LEU A 23 13.90 12.10 13.97
C LEU A 23 13.28 12.36 12.59
N GLY A 24 12.96 13.63 12.32
CA GLY A 24 12.40 14.04 11.02
C GLY A 24 13.44 13.93 9.91
N MET A 25 13.06 13.29 8.80
CA MET A 25 13.90 13.15 7.60
C MET A 25 13.10 13.46 6.35
N THR A 26 13.79 13.98 5.33
CA THR A 26 13.25 14.14 3.99
C THR A 26 13.85 13.06 3.10
N THR A 27 13.01 12.21 2.52
CA THR A 27 13.48 11.16 1.63
C THR A 27 13.69 11.70 0.21
N ARG A 28 14.55 11.04 -0.58
CA ARG A 28 14.70 11.36 -2.01
C ARG A 28 13.40 11.20 -2.78
N GLY A 29 12.55 10.24 -2.38
CA GLY A 29 11.23 10.05 -2.96
C GLY A 29 10.31 11.26 -2.78
N ASP A 30 10.42 11.97 -1.65
CA ASP A 30 9.65 13.20 -1.38
C ASP A 30 10.12 14.40 -2.23
N GLN A 31 11.36 14.39 -2.71
CA GLN A 31 11.97 15.46 -3.50
C GLN A 31 11.69 15.33 -5.00
N ILE A 32 11.38 14.13 -5.49
CA ILE A 32 11.17 13.88 -6.93
C ILE A 32 9.70 14.08 -7.28
N LEU A 33 9.38 15.28 -7.75
CA LEU A 33 8.00 15.67 -8.13
C LEU A 33 7.72 15.56 -9.64
N ASP A 34 8.75 15.56 -10.49
CA ASP A 34 8.66 15.83 -11.94
C ASP A 34 8.92 14.59 -12.83
N ARG A 35 9.30 13.44 -12.27
CA ARG A 35 9.58 12.23 -13.06
C ARG A 35 8.76 11.04 -12.58
N THR A 36 8.43 10.13 -13.49
CA THR A 36 7.77 8.87 -13.12
C THR A 36 8.71 8.04 -12.25
N LEU A 37 8.24 7.54 -11.09
CA LEU A 37 9.02 6.67 -10.20
C LEU A 37 9.59 5.45 -10.94
N SER A 38 8.92 4.98 -11.99
CA SER A 38 9.41 3.96 -12.91
C SER A 38 10.69 4.35 -13.66
N LYS A 39 10.87 5.64 -13.97
CA LYS A 39 12.05 6.14 -14.70
C LYS A 39 13.21 6.56 -13.80
N VAL A 40 13.00 6.68 -12.50
CA VAL A 40 14.05 7.10 -11.55
C VAL A 40 14.79 5.91 -10.96
N GLY A 41 14.34 4.69 -11.26
CA GLY A 41 14.99 3.42 -10.91
C GLY A 41 15.41 3.34 -9.45
N GLY A 42 14.71 2.58 -8.62
CA GLY A 42 15.22 2.28 -7.32
C GLY A 42 14.17 1.76 -6.35
N LYS A 43 14.23 0.45 -6.08
CA LYS A 43 13.67 -0.12 -4.87
C LYS A 43 14.28 0.66 -3.70
N GLY A 44 13.45 1.30 -2.87
CA GLY A 44 13.94 1.95 -1.65
C GLY A 44 14.12 3.48 -1.68
N LEU A 45 13.63 4.20 -2.70
CA LEU A 45 13.69 5.68 -2.73
C LEU A 45 13.06 6.38 -1.52
N PHE A 46 12.15 5.72 -0.83
CA PHE A 46 11.45 6.24 0.35
C PHE A 46 11.99 5.70 1.68
N VAL A 47 12.85 4.67 1.65
CA VAL A 47 13.31 3.98 2.86
C VAL A 47 14.81 4.12 3.12
N LYS A 48 15.62 4.45 2.10
CA LYS A 48 17.09 4.45 2.19
C LYS A 48 17.63 5.36 3.30
N GLU A 49 17.07 6.54 3.47
CA GLU A 49 17.48 7.49 4.51
C GLU A 49 17.13 6.96 5.91
N LEU A 50 15.98 6.29 6.03
CA LEU A 50 15.51 5.63 7.25
C LEU A 50 16.39 4.41 7.58
N ASP A 51 16.70 3.58 6.58
CA ASP A 51 17.58 2.42 6.72
C ASP A 51 18.98 2.85 7.24
N ASN A 52 19.54 3.90 6.66
CA ASN A 52 20.82 4.44 7.11
C ASN A 52 20.75 4.91 8.57
N ALA A 53 19.67 5.56 8.98
CA ALA A 53 19.49 6.02 10.36
C ALA A 53 19.40 4.85 11.35
N LEU A 54 18.75 3.76 10.97
CA LEU A 54 18.72 2.52 11.77
C LEU A 54 20.09 1.87 11.87
N LEU A 55 20.83 1.80 10.75
CA LEU A 55 22.17 1.20 10.70
C LEU A 55 23.19 2.00 11.53
N ASP A 56 23.14 3.32 11.42
CA ASP A 56 24.03 4.25 12.12
C ASP A 56 23.67 4.42 13.61
N GLY A 57 22.55 3.84 14.05
CA GLY A 57 22.05 3.99 15.43
C GLY A 57 21.53 5.39 15.76
N ARG A 58 21.19 6.20 14.75
CA ARG A 58 20.55 7.51 14.93
C ARG A 58 19.04 7.38 15.22
N ALA A 59 18.44 6.27 14.82
CA ALA A 59 17.08 5.89 15.13
C ALA A 59 17.04 4.44 15.62
N ASP A 60 16.13 4.14 16.54
CA ASP A 60 15.89 2.77 17.02
C ASP A 60 14.83 2.05 16.20
N LEU A 61 13.91 2.81 15.59
CA LEU A 61 12.82 2.29 14.78
C LEU A 61 12.46 3.25 13.64
N ALA A 62 11.87 2.72 12.58
CA ALA A 62 11.29 3.48 11.48
C ALA A 62 9.83 3.06 11.27
N VAL A 63 8.97 4.05 11.01
CA VAL A 63 7.52 3.83 10.82
C VAL A 63 7.17 4.01 9.36
N HIS A 64 6.52 3.00 8.78
CA HIS A 64 6.17 2.98 7.37
C HIS A 64 4.68 2.72 7.13
N SER A 65 4.14 3.26 6.05
CA SER A 65 3.00 2.63 5.39
C SER A 65 3.45 1.27 4.86
N LEU A 66 2.83 0.19 5.30
CA LEU A 66 3.30 -1.17 5.00
C LEU A 66 3.35 -1.47 3.49
N LYS A 67 2.42 -0.91 2.72
CA LYS A 67 2.39 -1.06 1.25
C LYS A 67 3.60 -0.48 0.52
N ASP A 68 4.30 0.47 1.15
CA ASP A 68 5.44 1.17 0.56
C ASP A 68 6.79 0.50 0.97
N VAL A 69 6.74 -0.45 1.89
CA VAL A 69 7.90 -1.22 2.35
C VAL A 69 8.25 -2.31 1.34
N PRO A 70 9.52 -2.42 0.93
CA PRO A 70 9.98 -3.52 0.09
C PRO A 70 9.54 -4.88 0.66
N VAL A 71 9.09 -5.79 -0.20
CA VAL A 71 8.63 -7.12 0.24
C VAL A 71 9.78 -7.97 0.82
N ASN A 72 11.01 -7.65 0.44
CA ASN A 72 12.25 -8.21 1.00
C ASN A 72 13.04 -7.08 1.67
N LEU A 73 13.18 -7.14 2.99
CA LEU A 73 13.91 -6.13 3.79
C LEU A 73 15.43 -6.38 3.81
N GLY A 74 15.88 -7.59 3.43
CA GLY A 74 17.25 -8.03 3.65
C GLY A 74 17.47 -8.52 5.10
N GLU A 75 18.67 -9.07 5.36
CA GLU A 75 18.98 -9.72 6.64
C GLU A 75 19.30 -8.74 7.78
N VAL A 76 19.60 -7.50 7.42
CA VAL A 76 20.03 -6.47 8.39
C VAL A 76 18.86 -5.72 9.05
N PHE A 77 17.67 -5.89 8.53
CA PHE A 77 16.43 -5.28 9.05
C PHE A 77 15.40 -6.32 9.43
N ALA A 78 14.53 -5.96 10.36
CA ALA A 78 13.37 -6.74 10.76
C ALA A 78 12.13 -5.85 10.86
N MET A 79 10.96 -6.43 10.65
CA MET A 79 9.68 -5.78 10.87
C MET A 79 8.88 -6.56 11.91
N PRO A 80 9.22 -6.42 13.19
CA PRO A 80 8.62 -7.21 14.27
C PRO A 80 7.16 -6.85 14.51
N VAL A 81 6.72 -5.67 14.08
CA VAL A 81 5.38 -5.16 14.37
C VAL A 81 4.67 -4.68 13.12
N ILE A 82 3.48 -5.21 12.91
CA ILE A 82 2.46 -4.65 12.04
C ILE A 82 1.29 -4.26 12.94
N MET A 83 0.93 -2.97 12.91
CA MET A 83 -0.11 -2.41 13.76
C MET A 83 -1.51 -2.66 13.19
N ALA A 84 -2.53 -2.53 14.03
CA ALA A 84 -3.93 -2.63 13.62
C ALA A 84 -4.21 -1.79 12.38
N ARG A 85 -4.85 -2.43 11.39
CA ARG A 85 -5.11 -1.89 10.06
C ARG A 85 -6.22 -0.84 10.11
N ALA A 86 -5.99 0.31 9.51
CA ALA A 86 -7.04 1.26 9.14
C ALA A 86 -7.78 0.75 7.88
N ASP A 87 -8.78 1.51 7.41
CA ASP A 87 -9.52 1.13 6.20
C ASP A 87 -8.59 0.92 5.01
N ALA A 88 -8.58 -0.29 4.47
CA ALA A 88 -7.72 -0.69 3.36
C ALA A 88 -8.23 -0.22 1.99
N ARG A 89 -9.49 0.24 1.92
CA ARG A 89 -10.16 0.57 0.66
C ARG A 89 -9.56 1.80 -0.01
N ASP A 90 -9.79 1.87 -1.30
CA ASP A 90 -9.56 3.07 -2.08
C ASP A 90 -10.75 4.04 -1.92
N ALA A 91 -10.46 5.33 -1.85
CA ALA A 91 -11.44 6.39 -1.74
C ALA A 91 -11.60 7.11 -3.07
N PHE A 92 -12.83 7.24 -3.51
CA PHE A 92 -13.23 8.12 -4.60
C PHE A 92 -13.39 9.54 -4.08
N VAL A 93 -12.67 10.48 -4.66
CA VAL A 93 -12.67 11.88 -4.28
C VAL A 93 -13.03 12.72 -5.51
N SER A 94 -14.10 13.50 -5.41
CA SER A 94 -14.56 14.41 -6.45
C SER A 94 -15.28 15.61 -5.83
N ASN A 95 -15.16 16.77 -6.45
CA ASN A 95 -15.90 17.95 -6.05
C ASN A 95 -17.33 17.96 -6.63
N THR A 96 -17.58 17.20 -7.68
CA THR A 96 -18.81 17.25 -8.45
C THR A 96 -19.62 15.94 -8.39
N TYR A 97 -18.95 14.80 -8.53
CA TYR A 97 -19.59 13.50 -8.70
C TYR A 97 -19.67 12.71 -7.39
N ALA A 98 -20.75 11.97 -7.19
CA ALA A 98 -20.94 11.17 -5.97
C ALA A 98 -20.25 9.81 -6.04
N ALA A 99 -20.17 9.20 -7.20
CA ALA A 99 -19.56 7.90 -7.43
C ALA A 99 -18.80 7.86 -8.76
N ILE A 100 -17.93 6.86 -8.93
CA ILE A 100 -17.19 6.67 -10.17
C ILE A 100 -18.10 6.37 -11.36
N ALA A 101 -19.22 5.69 -11.12
CA ALA A 101 -20.24 5.38 -12.14
C ALA A 101 -20.96 6.63 -12.68
N ASP A 102 -20.91 7.75 -11.95
CA ASP A 102 -21.53 9.01 -12.37
C ASP A 102 -20.65 9.83 -13.31
N LEU A 103 -19.40 9.41 -13.53
CA LEU A 103 -18.47 10.11 -14.40
C LEU A 103 -18.89 9.96 -15.86
N PRO A 104 -19.05 11.08 -16.61
CA PRO A 104 -19.42 11.02 -18.01
C PRO A 104 -18.29 10.45 -18.89
N PRO A 105 -18.61 9.97 -20.12
CA PRO A 105 -17.59 9.56 -21.07
C PRO A 105 -16.52 10.63 -21.29
N GLY A 106 -15.25 10.23 -21.28
CA GLY A 106 -14.11 11.15 -21.40
C GLY A 106 -13.77 11.95 -20.16
N ALA A 107 -14.47 11.74 -19.03
CA ALA A 107 -14.07 12.35 -17.76
C ALA A 107 -12.68 11.88 -17.35
N VAL A 108 -11.86 12.83 -16.88
CA VAL A 108 -10.48 12.56 -16.48
C VAL A 108 -10.43 12.15 -15.01
N LEU A 109 -9.96 10.94 -14.74
CA LEU A 109 -9.73 10.42 -13.40
C LEU A 109 -8.23 10.32 -13.13
N GLY A 110 -7.80 10.86 -11.98
CA GLY A 110 -6.38 10.94 -11.60
C GLY A 110 -5.94 9.77 -10.72
N THR A 111 -4.94 9.01 -11.20
CA THR A 111 -4.15 8.06 -10.39
C THR A 111 -2.80 7.82 -11.05
N SER A 112 -1.77 7.50 -10.25
CA SER A 112 -0.47 6.99 -10.76
C SER A 112 -0.20 5.56 -10.31
N SER A 113 -1.21 4.88 -9.81
CA SER A 113 -1.13 3.48 -9.42
C SER A 113 -1.62 2.60 -10.57
N LEU A 114 -0.73 1.81 -11.16
CA LEU A 114 -1.10 0.85 -12.21
C LEU A 114 -2.16 -0.15 -11.73
N ARG A 115 -2.12 -0.53 -10.44
CA ARG A 115 -3.13 -1.36 -9.80
C ARG A 115 -4.54 -0.74 -9.87
N ARG A 116 -4.64 0.57 -9.60
CA ARG A 116 -5.92 1.29 -9.68
C ARG A 116 -6.35 1.50 -11.11
N GLU A 117 -5.42 1.96 -11.93
CA GLU A 117 -5.65 2.26 -13.35
C GLU A 117 -6.22 1.05 -14.08
N SER A 118 -5.57 -0.12 -13.97
CA SER A 118 -6.01 -1.34 -14.64
C SER A 118 -7.42 -1.77 -14.24
N GLN A 119 -7.76 -1.72 -12.96
CA GLN A 119 -9.09 -2.07 -12.46
C GLN A 119 -10.16 -1.06 -12.88
N ILE A 120 -9.81 0.23 -12.95
CA ILE A 120 -10.72 1.27 -13.44
C ILE A 120 -10.96 1.10 -14.93
N ARG A 121 -9.92 0.89 -15.73
CA ARG A 121 -10.04 0.68 -17.18
C ARG A 121 -10.88 -0.56 -17.53
N GLU A 122 -10.72 -1.65 -16.77
CA GLU A 122 -11.53 -2.86 -16.92
C GLU A 122 -13.02 -2.59 -16.73
N ARG A 123 -13.38 -1.84 -15.67
CA ARG A 123 -14.79 -1.65 -15.27
C ARG A 123 -15.45 -0.43 -15.89
N PHE A 124 -14.68 0.61 -16.16
CA PHE A 124 -15.15 1.90 -16.65
C PHE A 124 -14.32 2.36 -17.87
N PRO A 125 -14.36 1.61 -18.98
CA PRO A 125 -13.53 1.87 -20.16
C PRO A 125 -13.81 3.22 -20.83
N HIS A 126 -14.93 3.88 -20.49
CA HIS A 126 -15.29 5.20 -21.00
C HIS A 126 -14.59 6.36 -20.24
N ILE A 127 -13.89 6.07 -19.13
CA ILE A 127 -13.18 7.05 -18.33
C ILE A 127 -11.74 7.18 -18.81
N GLU A 128 -11.25 8.40 -18.95
CA GLU A 128 -9.85 8.67 -19.23
C GLU A 128 -9.03 8.67 -17.93
N VAL A 129 -8.09 7.75 -17.78
CA VAL A 129 -7.19 7.72 -16.63
C VAL A 129 -5.91 8.47 -16.96
N ARG A 130 -5.55 9.47 -16.13
CA ARG A 130 -4.30 10.24 -16.26
C ARG A 130 -3.45 10.16 -15.00
N PRO A 131 -2.11 10.24 -15.13
CA PRO A 131 -1.20 10.24 -14.00
C PRO A 131 -1.47 11.40 -13.03
N LEU A 132 -1.56 11.10 -11.73
CA LEU A 132 -1.72 12.08 -10.66
C LEU A 132 -0.56 11.94 -9.65
N ARG A 133 0.26 12.98 -9.54
CA ARG A 133 1.47 12.98 -8.69
C ARG A 133 1.50 14.14 -7.72
N GLY A 134 2.40 14.00 -6.74
CA GLY A 134 2.59 14.92 -5.63
C GLY A 134 2.18 14.28 -4.30
N ASN A 135 2.37 15.02 -3.22
CA ASN A 135 1.82 14.67 -1.92
C ASN A 135 0.28 14.83 -1.93
N LEU A 136 -0.36 14.51 -0.82
CA LEU A 136 -1.82 14.53 -0.74
C LEU A 136 -2.40 15.91 -1.02
N ASP A 137 -1.81 16.97 -0.46
CA ASP A 137 -2.28 18.36 -0.66
C ASP A 137 -2.15 18.79 -2.12
N THR A 138 -1.04 18.44 -2.77
CA THR A 138 -0.83 18.71 -4.20
C THR A 138 -1.88 18.02 -5.05
N ARG A 139 -2.21 16.74 -4.76
CA ARG A 139 -3.21 15.97 -5.51
C ARG A 139 -4.62 16.54 -5.33
N LEU A 140 -4.99 16.88 -4.11
CA LEU A 140 -6.27 17.53 -3.82
C LEU A 140 -6.34 18.92 -4.48
N GLY A 141 -5.24 19.70 -4.43
CA GLY A 141 -5.17 20.99 -5.10
C GLY A 141 -5.35 20.91 -6.62
N LYS A 142 -4.84 19.86 -7.27
CA LYS A 142 -5.08 19.62 -8.71
C LYS A 142 -6.56 19.32 -8.99
N LEU A 143 -7.21 18.52 -8.14
CA LEU A 143 -8.64 18.27 -8.23
C LEU A 143 -9.45 19.57 -8.05
N ASP A 144 -9.07 20.40 -7.06
CA ASP A 144 -9.77 21.66 -6.74
C ASP A 144 -9.63 22.70 -7.85
N ARG A 145 -8.55 22.65 -8.63
CA ARG A 145 -8.38 23.49 -9.84
C ARG A 145 -9.09 22.92 -11.07
N GLY A 146 -9.79 21.78 -10.96
CA GLY A 146 -10.53 21.18 -12.07
C GLY A 146 -9.65 20.46 -13.11
N GLU A 147 -8.37 20.16 -12.77
CA GLU A 147 -7.50 19.38 -13.68
C GLU A 147 -7.97 17.92 -13.84
N TYR A 148 -8.77 17.43 -12.89
CA TYR A 148 -9.39 16.11 -12.85
C TYR A 148 -10.85 16.22 -12.44
N ALA A 149 -11.71 15.39 -13.01
CA ALA A 149 -13.10 15.23 -12.57
C ALA A 149 -13.20 14.47 -11.24
N ALA A 150 -12.28 13.55 -11.02
CA ALA A 150 -12.14 12.75 -9.81
C ALA A 150 -10.70 12.23 -9.64
N ILE A 151 -10.36 11.84 -8.43
CA ILE A 151 -9.09 11.18 -8.12
C ILE A 151 -9.32 9.98 -7.19
N ILE A 152 -8.43 8.99 -7.24
CA ILE A 152 -8.47 7.83 -6.34
C ILE A 152 -7.27 7.88 -5.39
N LEU A 153 -7.57 7.82 -4.10
CA LEU A 153 -6.60 7.83 -3.01
C LEU A 153 -6.84 6.67 -2.05
N ALA A 154 -5.89 6.35 -1.18
CA ALA A 154 -6.14 5.42 -0.08
C ALA A 154 -6.97 6.11 1.00
N ALA A 155 -8.08 5.52 1.44
CA ALA A 155 -8.94 6.06 2.49
C ALA A 155 -8.16 6.36 3.77
N ALA A 156 -7.33 5.43 4.23
CA ALA A 156 -6.49 5.60 5.41
C ALA A 156 -5.59 6.85 5.36
N GLY A 157 -5.12 7.25 4.17
CA GLY A 157 -4.31 8.45 4.00
C GLY A 157 -5.10 9.73 4.25
N LEU A 158 -6.33 9.80 3.76
CA LEU A 158 -7.24 10.93 3.97
C LEU A 158 -7.69 11.02 5.43
N GLU A 159 -8.08 9.90 6.02
CA GLU A 159 -8.54 9.84 7.41
C GLU A 159 -7.45 10.27 8.40
N ARG A 160 -6.22 9.78 8.22
CA ARG A 160 -5.06 10.11 9.07
C ARG A 160 -4.74 11.60 9.07
N LEU A 161 -5.02 12.30 8.00
CA LEU A 161 -4.80 13.75 7.89
C LEU A 161 -6.05 14.59 8.18
N GLY A 162 -7.14 13.97 8.70
CA GLY A 162 -8.37 14.67 9.01
C GLY A 162 -9.16 15.12 7.77
N LEU A 163 -8.86 14.52 6.60
CA LEU A 163 -9.46 14.87 5.32
C LEU A 163 -10.57 13.88 4.89
N GLY A 164 -11.10 13.10 5.82
CA GLY A 164 -12.18 12.13 5.57
C GLY A 164 -13.41 12.74 4.91
N ALA A 165 -13.73 14.02 5.19
CA ALA A 165 -14.83 14.74 4.56
C ALA A 165 -14.68 14.91 3.03
N ARG A 166 -13.47 14.72 2.48
CA ARG A 166 -13.22 14.75 1.02
C ARG A 166 -13.62 13.44 0.33
N ILE A 167 -13.82 12.36 1.07
CA ILE A 167 -14.25 11.06 0.55
C ILE A 167 -15.72 11.14 0.12
N ARG A 168 -15.98 10.96 -1.17
CA ARG A 168 -17.34 10.88 -1.70
C ARG A 168 -17.89 9.46 -1.65
N GLY A 169 -17.02 8.46 -1.81
CA GLY A 169 -17.36 7.06 -1.71
C GLY A 169 -16.12 6.21 -1.49
N LEU A 170 -16.30 5.08 -0.82
CA LEU A 170 -15.27 4.06 -0.66
C LEU A 170 -15.52 2.97 -1.71
N LEU A 171 -14.48 2.64 -2.47
CA LEU A 171 -14.56 1.56 -3.44
C LEU A 171 -14.52 0.22 -2.70
N SER A 172 -15.47 -0.65 -2.98
CA SER A 172 -15.45 -2.00 -2.43
C SER A 172 -14.22 -2.76 -2.93
N PRO A 173 -13.72 -3.76 -2.18
CA PRO A 173 -12.64 -4.60 -2.68
C PRO A 173 -12.97 -5.34 -3.99
N GLU A 174 -14.25 -5.57 -4.27
CA GLU A 174 -14.76 -6.11 -5.53
C GLU A 174 -14.59 -5.13 -6.68
N ASP A 175 -14.68 -3.82 -6.40
CA ASP A 175 -14.52 -2.76 -7.41
C ASP A 175 -13.07 -2.32 -7.58
N SER A 176 -12.32 -2.25 -6.50
CA SER A 176 -10.91 -1.91 -6.49
C SER A 176 -10.19 -2.69 -5.40
N LEU A 177 -9.63 -3.84 -5.74
CA LEU A 177 -8.89 -4.66 -4.80
C LEU A 177 -7.67 -3.89 -4.28
N PRO A 178 -7.51 -3.74 -2.94
CA PRO A 178 -6.43 -2.98 -2.34
C PRO A 178 -5.03 -3.50 -2.66
N ALA A 179 -4.03 -2.64 -2.47
CA ALA A 179 -2.64 -3.06 -2.49
C ALA A 179 -2.29 -3.85 -1.23
N ALA A 180 -1.35 -4.79 -1.34
CA ALA A 180 -0.83 -5.53 -0.20
C ALA A 180 -0.35 -4.58 0.91
N GLY A 181 -0.89 -4.77 2.13
CA GLY A 181 -0.58 -3.94 3.29
C GLY A 181 -1.21 -2.54 3.29
N GLN A 182 -2.09 -2.19 2.35
CA GLN A 182 -2.73 -0.88 2.35
C GLN A 182 -3.55 -0.68 3.64
N GLY A 183 -3.38 0.49 4.28
CA GLY A 183 -4.02 0.83 5.55
C GLY A 183 -3.24 0.39 6.80
N ALA A 184 -2.29 -0.54 6.70
CA ALA A 184 -1.46 -0.97 7.82
C ALA A 184 -0.20 -0.11 7.97
N LEU A 185 0.29 0.02 9.20
CA LEU A 185 1.61 0.55 9.53
C LEU A 185 2.54 -0.60 9.91
N GLY A 186 3.76 -0.59 9.38
CA GLY A 186 4.84 -1.46 9.78
C GLY A 186 5.91 -0.69 10.54
N ILE A 187 6.46 -1.31 11.59
CA ILE A 187 7.57 -0.74 12.35
C ILE A 187 8.82 -1.57 12.05
N GLU A 188 9.78 -0.94 11.41
CA GLU A 188 11.06 -1.53 11.04
C GLU A 188 12.13 -1.18 12.07
N ILE A 189 13.01 -2.12 12.32
CA ILE A 189 14.16 -1.99 13.21
C ILE A 189 15.40 -2.63 12.57
N LYS A 190 16.57 -2.30 13.10
CA LYS A 190 17.77 -3.09 12.83
C LYS A 190 17.61 -4.48 13.44
N ALA A 191 17.90 -5.53 12.66
CA ALA A 191 17.79 -6.91 13.11
C ALA A 191 18.67 -7.18 14.36
N GLY A 192 18.16 -8.06 15.26
CA GLY A 192 18.88 -8.44 16.48
C GLY A 192 18.69 -7.47 17.67
N ARG A 193 17.85 -6.44 17.54
CA ARG A 193 17.50 -5.52 18.63
C ARG A 193 16.33 -6.07 19.47
N ALA A 194 16.60 -7.18 20.19
CA ALA A 194 15.59 -7.84 21.03
C ALA A 194 14.99 -6.92 22.12
N ASP A 195 15.75 -5.95 22.59
CA ASP A 195 15.31 -4.89 23.50
C ASP A 195 14.19 -4.04 22.89
N VAL A 196 14.39 -3.60 21.63
CA VAL A 196 13.40 -2.79 20.89
C VAL A 196 12.19 -3.64 20.50
N GLU A 197 12.40 -4.87 20.05
CA GLU A 197 11.32 -5.82 19.74
C GLU A 197 10.37 -6.00 20.91
N ALA A 198 10.93 -6.20 22.11
CA ALA A 198 10.14 -6.35 23.35
C ALA A 198 9.29 -5.12 23.66
N TRP A 199 9.83 -3.91 23.47
CA TRP A 199 9.08 -2.67 23.66
C TRP A 199 7.97 -2.45 22.64
N LEU A 200 8.19 -2.89 21.42
CA LEU A 200 7.24 -2.72 20.32
C LEU A 200 6.13 -3.78 20.32
N ALA A 201 6.38 -4.95 20.89
CA ALA A 201 5.46 -6.09 20.86
C ALA A 201 3.99 -5.75 21.23
N PRO A 202 3.68 -4.88 22.22
CA PRO A 202 2.31 -4.50 22.55
C PRO A 202 1.58 -3.71 21.45
N LEU A 203 2.28 -3.20 20.43
CA LEU A 203 1.70 -2.50 19.29
C LEU A 203 1.27 -3.44 18.17
N ALA A 204 1.71 -4.69 18.20
CA ALA A 204 1.41 -5.67 17.17
C ALA A 204 -0.08 -6.06 17.19
N ASP A 205 -0.67 -6.15 16.00
CA ASP A 205 -2.01 -6.69 15.79
C ASP A 205 -1.91 -8.04 15.08
N VAL A 206 -2.38 -9.08 15.74
CA VAL A 206 -2.25 -10.47 15.26
C VAL A 206 -3.02 -10.68 13.96
N ALA A 207 -4.23 -10.14 13.86
CA ALA A 207 -5.08 -10.28 12.69
C ALA A 207 -4.47 -9.56 11.47
N THR A 208 -4.05 -8.30 11.67
CA THR A 208 -3.39 -7.54 10.60
C THR A 208 -2.07 -8.16 10.19
N THR A 209 -1.30 -8.72 11.14
CA THR A 209 -0.05 -9.41 10.84
C THR A 209 -0.29 -10.60 9.93
N ALA A 210 -1.24 -11.48 10.28
CA ALA A 210 -1.55 -12.67 9.49
C ALA A 210 -2.08 -12.31 8.09
N THR A 211 -3.03 -11.38 7.98
CA THR A 211 -3.56 -10.94 6.69
C THR A 211 -2.49 -10.29 5.82
N SER A 212 -1.66 -9.43 6.40
CA SER A 212 -0.56 -8.79 5.68
C SER A 212 0.52 -9.78 5.23
N MET A 213 0.79 -10.83 6.00
CA MET A 213 1.72 -11.90 5.59
C MET A 213 1.21 -12.61 4.33
N ALA A 214 -0.07 -12.95 4.27
CA ALA A 214 -0.68 -13.58 3.09
C ALA A 214 -0.58 -12.66 1.86
N GLU A 215 -0.94 -11.39 2.00
CA GLU A 215 -0.88 -10.40 0.92
C GLU A 215 0.55 -10.18 0.42
N ARG A 216 1.51 -9.98 1.35
CA ARG A 216 2.91 -9.74 1.02
C ARG A 216 3.59 -10.97 0.42
N ALA A 217 3.16 -12.18 0.75
CA ALA A 217 3.63 -13.43 0.13
C ALA A 217 3.29 -13.46 -1.37
N VAL A 218 2.07 -13.04 -1.76
CA VAL A 218 1.70 -12.86 -3.17
C VAL A 218 2.65 -11.87 -3.85
N SER A 219 2.79 -10.68 -3.28
CA SER A 219 3.64 -9.64 -3.86
C SER A 219 5.11 -10.07 -3.98
N ARG A 220 5.62 -10.77 -2.98
CA ARG A 220 7.01 -11.28 -2.96
C ARG A 220 7.25 -12.26 -4.09
N LYS A 221 6.36 -13.21 -4.27
CA LYS A 221 6.47 -14.26 -5.29
C LYS A 221 6.36 -13.70 -6.71
N LEU A 222 5.50 -12.71 -6.91
CA LEU A 222 5.27 -12.09 -8.22
C LEU A 222 6.24 -10.94 -8.54
N GLY A 223 7.25 -10.69 -7.69
CA GLY A 223 8.18 -9.59 -7.88
C GLY A 223 7.54 -8.21 -7.76
N GLY A 224 6.40 -8.13 -7.02
CA GLY A 224 5.57 -6.96 -6.92
C GLY A 224 6.30 -5.72 -6.44
N SER A 225 6.15 -4.66 -7.19
CA SER A 225 6.56 -3.31 -6.85
C SER A 225 5.39 -2.36 -7.16
N CYS A 226 5.54 -1.08 -6.81
CA CYS A 226 4.54 -0.07 -7.18
C CYS A 226 4.36 0.09 -8.71
N GLN A 227 5.18 -0.57 -9.50
CA GLN A 227 5.22 -0.54 -10.96
C GLN A 227 4.48 -1.71 -11.61
N VAL A 228 3.93 -2.62 -10.81
CA VAL A 228 3.17 -3.77 -11.31
C VAL A 228 1.70 -3.58 -10.99
N PRO A 229 0.77 -3.82 -11.93
CA PRO A 229 -0.66 -3.79 -11.68
C PRO A 229 -1.10 -5.06 -10.92
N LEU A 230 -0.66 -5.11 -9.67
CA LEU A 230 -0.88 -6.20 -8.72
C LEU A 230 -1.70 -5.71 -7.54
N ALA A 231 -2.70 -6.48 -7.15
CA ALA A 231 -3.44 -6.31 -5.90
C ALA A 231 -3.43 -7.60 -5.10
N ALA A 232 -3.40 -7.48 -3.78
CA ALA A 232 -3.62 -8.58 -2.85
C ALA A 232 -4.25 -8.03 -1.57
N TYR A 233 -5.37 -8.60 -1.18
CA TYR A 233 -6.11 -8.17 0.00
C TYR A 233 -6.71 -9.35 0.73
N ALA A 234 -6.51 -9.40 2.04
CA ALA A 234 -6.97 -10.45 2.91
C ALA A 234 -7.82 -9.91 4.06
N GLU A 235 -8.85 -10.65 4.40
CA GLU A 235 -9.74 -10.43 5.54
C GLU A 235 -9.88 -11.72 6.35
N ILE A 236 -10.10 -11.59 7.66
CA ILE A 236 -10.46 -12.74 8.49
C ILE A 236 -11.98 -12.80 8.58
N GLY A 237 -12.55 -13.89 8.08
CA GLY A 237 -13.98 -14.13 8.11
C GLY A 237 -14.52 -14.48 9.50
N PRO A 238 -15.85 -14.57 9.65
CA PRO A 238 -16.49 -14.99 10.91
C PRO A 238 -16.11 -16.41 11.34
N ASP A 239 -15.67 -17.24 10.38
CA ASP A 239 -15.16 -18.60 10.59
C ASP A 239 -13.70 -18.65 11.10
N GLY A 240 -13.07 -17.48 11.27
CA GLY A 240 -11.67 -17.35 11.70
C GLY A 240 -10.66 -17.65 10.59
N LEU A 241 -11.09 -17.91 9.37
CA LEU A 241 -10.22 -18.16 8.24
C LEU A 241 -9.84 -16.83 7.55
N ILE A 242 -8.61 -16.77 7.05
CA ILE A 242 -8.19 -15.74 6.13
C ILE A 242 -8.84 -16.02 4.77
N TRP A 243 -9.50 -15.02 4.22
CA TRP A 243 -9.91 -14.98 2.82
C TRP A 243 -9.01 -14.01 2.06
N LEU A 244 -8.12 -14.55 1.24
CA LEU A 244 -7.19 -13.80 0.42
C LEU A 244 -7.71 -13.75 -1.02
N ARG A 245 -7.74 -12.54 -1.57
CA ARG A 245 -8.02 -12.26 -2.99
C ARG A 245 -6.80 -11.60 -3.60
N ALA A 246 -6.44 -12.01 -4.80
CA ALA A 246 -5.30 -11.43 -5.52
C ALA A 246 -5.60 -11.30 -7.02
N LEU A 247 -5.02 -10.31 -7.66
CA LEU A 247 -5.08 -10.13 -9.10
C LEU A 247 -3.76 -9.59 -9.67
N VAL A 248 -3.52 -9.93 -10.92
CA VAL A 248 -2.55 -9.30 -11.81
C VAL A 248 -3.29 -8.86 -13.06
N ALA A 249 -3.02 -7.66 -13.55
CA ALA A 249 -3.67 -7.11 -14.72
C ALA A 249 -2.66 -6.56 -15.73
N SER A 250 -3.05 -6.48 -16.99
CA SER A 250 -2.35 -5.62 -17.97
C SER A 250 -2.62 -4.14 -17.63
N PRO A 251 -1.69 -3.21 -17.91
CA PRO A 251 -1.87 -1.78 -17.59
C PRO A 251 -3.13 -1.17 -18.24
N ASP A 252 -3.52 -1.66 -19.40
CA ASP A 252 -4.72 -1.23 -20.13
C ASP A 252 -6.03 -1.81 -19.57
N GLY A 253 -5.95 -2.75 -18.62
CA GLY A 253 -7.11 -3.40 -18.01
C GLY A 253 -7.82 -4.44 -18.87
N HIS A 254 -7.29 -4.77 -20.06
CA HIS A 254 -7.93 -5.75 -20.95
C HIS A 254 -7.77 -7.20 -20.46
N THR A 255 -6.64 -7.50 -19.84
CA THR A 255 -6.39 -8.82 -19.26
C THR A 255 -6.28 -8.69 -17.75
N VAL A 256 -7.17 -9.35 -17.02
CA VAL A 256 -7.15 -9.38 -15.55
C VAL A 256 -7.30 -10.81 -15.07
N ILE A 257 -6.27 -11.30 -14.38
CA ILE A 257 -6.22 -12.64 -13.82
C ILE A 257 -6.46 -12.53 -12.33
N ARG A 258 -7.46 -13.24 -11.80
CA ARG A 258 -7.85 -13.22 -10.39
C ARG A 258 -7.78 -14.62 -9.79
N ARG A 259 -7.35 -14.71 -8.54
CA ARG A 259 -7.43 -15.90 -7.70
C ARG A 259 -7.82 -15.52 -6.29
N GLU A 260 -8.50 -16.44 -5.64
CA GLU A 260 -8.84 -16.33 -4.23
C GLU A 260 -8.72 -17.66 -3.51
N GLY A 261 -8.58 -17.60 -2.21
CA GLY A 261 -8.47 -18.80 -1.39
C GLY A 261 -8.65 -18.51 0.08
N ARG A 262 -8.81 -19.57 0.84
CA ARG A 262 -8.96 -19.51 2.29
C ARG A 262 -7.96 -20.44 2.98
N ALA A 263 -7.51 -20.04 4.17
CA ALA A 263 -6.65 -20.83 5.03
C ALA A 263 -6.72 -20.30 6.47
N THR A 264 -6.18 -21.05 7.40
CA THR A 264 -6.01 -20.58 8.78
C THR A 264 -4.95 -19.47 8.86
N PRO A 265 -4.97 -18.59 9.87
CA PRO A 265 -3.92 -17.58 10.08
C PRO A 265 -2.50 -18.17 10.15
N ALA A 266 -2.34 -19.39 10.64
CA ALA A 266 -1.06 -20.08 10.69
C ALA A 266 -0.50 -20.45 9.30
N GLU A 267 -1.38 -20.56 8.30
CA GLU A 267 -1.04 -20.90 6.91
C GLU A 267 -1.05 -19.67 5.98
N ALA A 268 -1.03 -18.47 6.55
CA ALA A 268 -1.17 -17.20 5.79
C ALA A 268 -0.16 -17.08 4.65
N GLU A 269 1.12 -17.34 4.93
CA GLU A 269 2.18 -17.22 3.92
C GLU A 269 2.03 -18.29 2.82
N GLN A 270 1.74 -19.53 3.20
CA GLN A 270 1.52 -20.62 2.24
C GLN A 270 0.32 -20.34 1.34
N LEU A 271 -0.75 -19.75 1.88
CA LEU A 271 -1.90 -19.30 1.09
C LEU A 271 -1.48 -18.30 0.04
N GLY A 272 -0.71 -17.27 0.42
CA GLY A 272 -0.21 -16.26 -0.50
C GLY A 272 0.66 -16.82 -1.60
N LEU A 273 1.62 -17.70 -1.26
CA LEU A 273 2.50 -18.38 -2.23
C LEU A 273 1.71 -19.24 -3.20
N ARG A 274 0.73 -20.01 -2.71
CA ARG A 274 -0.12 -20.86 -3.55
C ARG A 274 -0.91 -20.03 -4.57
N LEU A 275 -1.58 -18.93 -4.14
CA LEU A 275 -2.33 -18.09 -5.05
C LEU A 275 -1.42 -17.40 -6.08
N ALA A 276 -0.21 -17.02 -5.69
CA ALA A 276 0.76 -16.47 -6.62
C ALA A 276 1.17 -17.48 -7.70
N ASP A 277 1.42 -18.74 -7.32
CA ASP A 277 1.72 -19.80 -8.28
C ASP A 277 0.54 -20.11 -9.22
N GLU A 278 -0.69 -20.03 -8.71
CA GLU A 278 -1.90 -20.13 -9.53
C GLU A 278 -2.01 -18.97 -10.53
N LEU A 279 -1.81 -17.72 -10.10
CA LEU A 279 -1.80 -16.56 -10.99
C LEU A 279 -0.75 -16.69 -12.10
N LEU A 280 0.47 -17.13 -11.76
CA LEU A 280 1.55 -17.33 -12.75
C LEU A 280 1.17 -18.37 -13.80
N ARG A 281 0.59 -19.51 -13.39
CA ARG A 281 0.13 -20.57 -14.31
C ARG A 281 -0.97 -20.12 -15.24
N ASP A 282 -1.79 -19.17 -14.80
CA ASP A 282 -2.93 -18.66 -15.57
C ASP A 282 -2.60 -17.47 -16.47
N GLY A 283 -1.31 -17.14 -16.62
CA GLY A 283 -0.81 -16.14 -17.56
C GLY A 283 -0.29 -14.84 -16.95
N ALA A 284 -0.28 -14.71 -15.61
CA ALA A 284 0.32 -13.53 -14.99
C ALA A 284 1.81 -13.39 -15.31
N ALA A 285 2.52 -14.50 -15.59
CA ALA A 285 3.92 -14.48 -16.02
C ALA A 285 4.12 -13.66 -17.31
N ASP A 286 3.23 -13.79 -18.28
CA ASP A 286 3.32 -13.08 -19.56
C ASP A 286 3.08 -11.58 -19.38
N ILE A 287 2.12 -11.20 -18.51
CA ILE A 287 1.85 -9.80 -18.17
C ILE A 287 3.07 -9.17 -17.49
N LEU A 288 3.67 -9.87 -16.53
CA LEU A 288 4.84 -9.39 -15.78
C LEU A 288 6.06 -9.24 -16.69
N ALA A 289 6.31 -10.22 -17.57
CA ALA A 289 7.42 -10.19 -18.54
C ALA A 289 7.27 -9.03 -19.54
N ALA A 290 6.06 -8.72 -20.00
CA ALA A 290 5.82 -7.60 -20.90
C ALA A 290 6.17 -6.24 -20.24
N LEU A 291 5.94 -6.09 -18.94
CA LEU A 291 6.27 -4.87 -18.21
C LEU A 291 7.80 -4.66 -18.03
N GLU A 292 8.57 -5.74 -17.95
CA GLU A 292 10.04 -5.66 -17.84
C GLU A 292 10.69 -5.20 -19.15
N VAL A 293 10.08 -5.46 -20.29
CA VAL A 293 10.60 -5.06 -21.60
C VAL A 293 10.36 -3.56 -21.90
N GLU A 294 9.34 -2.94 -21.29
CA GLU A 294 9.03 -1.52 -21.49
C GLU A 294 9.87 -0.57 -20.63
N HIS A 295 10.74 -1.10 -19.78
CA HIS A 295 11.63 -0.38 -18.85
C HIS A 295 13.10 -0.60 -19.15
#